data_cc2a13fbc92fd25d8dd82e7f94a5c032
#
_entry.id   cc2a13fbc92fd25d8dd82e7f94a5c032
#
_cell.length_a   1.000
_cell.length_b   1.000
_cell.length_c   1.000
_cell.angle_alpha   90.00
_cell.angle_beta   90.00
_cell.angle_gamma   90.00
#
_symmetry.space_group_name_H-M   'P 1'
#
loop_
_entity.id
_entity.type
_entity.pdbx_description
1 polymer ?
#
loop_
_entity_poly.entity_id
_entity_poly.type
_entity_poly.pdbx_seq_one_letter_code
_entity_poly.pdbx_strand_id
1 'polypeptide(L)'
;MLEDRKLIDMDIADTIIERPHGFKVNQRQFYLYPVTLGKTYLISRLVECLGINLEIIKANPYMEALRICQEKKESVCRILSYHTINKKEELFDYDFVQERCNFFYKEIDNDSMAQLLVMVLSEGDISAYIKHLGIDKEKEWQAKAMRAKKDNNSLTFGGKSIYGTLIDTACQRYGWTFEYVVWG
;
A
#
# COMPACT_ATOMS: atom_id res chain seq x y z
N MET A 1 0.85 1.83 35.35
CA MET A 1 1.58 3.06 34.98
C MET A 1 2.97 2.80 34.38
N LEU A 2 3.85 1.96 34.94
CA LEU A 2 5.18 1.63 34.34
C LEU A 2 5.06 0.61 33.19
N GLU A 3 4.13 -0.31 33.26
CA GLU A 3 3.84 -1.28 32.17
C GLU A 3 3.17 -0.60 30.97
N ASP A 4 2.26 0.35 31.20
CA ASP A 4 1.61 1.10 30.13
C ASP A 4 2.61 1.96 29.34
N ARG A 5 3.60 2.57 30.02
CA ARG A 5 4.69 3.31 29.34
C ARG A 5 5.56 2.40 28.48
N LYS A 6 5.92 1.21 28.97
CA LYS A 6 6.71 0.25 28.19
C LYS A 6 5.96 -0.22 26.93
N LEU A 7 4.64 -0.44 27.05
CA LEU A 7 3.81 -0.80 25.89
C LEU A 7 3.78 0.35 24.85
N ILE A 8 3.57 1.58 25.30
CA ILE A 8 3.56 2.76 24.41
C ILE A 8 4.94 2.96 23.75
N ASP A 9 6.04 2.81 24.51
CA ASP A 9 7.40 2.94 23.96
C ASP A 9 7.70 1.81 22.96
N MET A 10 7.19 0.61 23.18
CA MET A 10 7.29 -0.50 22.23
C MET A 10 6.47 -0.27 20.97
N ASP A 11 5.24 0.22 21.08
CA ASP A 11 4.39 0.55 19.93
C ASP A 11 5.00 1.66 19.08
N ILE A 12 5.59 2.69 19.72
CA ILE A 12 6.31 3.76 19.03
C ILE A 12 7.55 3.20 18.33
N ALA A 13 8.32 2.34 19.02
CA ALA A 13 9.50 1.71 18.44
C ALA A 13 9.13 0.80 17.26
N ASP A 14 8.05 0.02 17.37
CA ASP A 14 7.58 -0.86 16.30
C ASP A 14 7.10 -0.08 15.08
N THR A 15 6.46 1.08 15.29
CA THR A 15 6.07 2.01 14.22
C THR A 15 7.29 2.63 13.53
N ILE A 16 8.35 2.98 14.29
CA ILE A 16 9.57 3.58 13.73
C ILE A 16 10.41 2.53 12.99
N ILE A 17 10.44 1.29 13.50
CA ILE A 17 11.25 0.19 12.94
C ILE A 17 10.50 -0.51 11.80
N GLU A 18 9.23 -0.18 11.56
CA GLU A 18 8.39 -0.83 10.53
C GLU A 18 8.46 -2.37 10.62
N ARG A 19 8.22 -2.91 11.81
CA ARG A 19 8.29 -4.36 12.02
C ARG A 19 7.26 -5.11 11.20
N PRO A 20 7.66 -6.22 10.55
CA PRO A 20 6.72 -7.07 9.84
C PRO A 20 5.72 -7.71 10.81
N HIS A 21 4.44 -7.69 10.47
CA HIS A 21 3.39 -8.37 11.23
C HIS A 21 3.35 -9.86 10.92
N GLY A 22 3.69 -10.69 11.92
CA GLY A 22 3.69 -12.14 11.77
C GLY A 22 2.30 -12.76 11.91
N PHE A 23 1.95 -13.69 11.03
CA PHE A 23 0.75 -14.53 11.13
C PHE A 23 1.04 -15.97 10.71
N LYS A 24 0.17 -16.89 11.11
CA LYS A 24 0.34 -18.31 10.79
C LYS A 24 -0.82 -18.79 9.93
N VAL A 25 -0.49 -19.57 8.90
CA VAL A 25 -1.46 -20.33 8.12
C VAL A 25 -1.08 -21.80 8.24
N ASN A 26 -1.92 -22.58 8.91
CA ASN A 26 -1.60 -23.92 9.35
C ASN A 26 -0.32 -23.94 10.22
N GLN A 27 0.72 -24.63 9.77
CA GLN A 27 2.00 -24.71 10.49
C GLN A 27 3.08 -23.78 9.91
N ARG A 28 2.74 -22.99 8.87
CA ARG A 28 3.68 -22.09 8.19
C ARG A 28 3.56 -20.68 8.76
N GLN A 29 4.71 -20.06 9.06
CA GLN A 29 4.79 -18.67 9.49
C GLN A 29 4.94 -17.77 8.28
N PHE A 30 4.14 -16.70 8.22
CA PHE A 30 4.22 -15.64 7.23
C PHE A 30 4.35 -14.28 7.93
N TYR A 31 4.81 -13.29 7.18
CA TYR A 31 4.95 -11.93 7.65
C TYR A 31 4.34 -10.97 6.63
N LEU A 32 3.54 -10.03 7.07
CA LEU A 32 3.18 -8.85 6.29
C LEU A 32 4.33 -7.86 6.45
N TYR A 33 5.01 -7.59 5.35
CA TYR A 33 6.12 -6.64 5.34
C TYR A 33 5.61 -5.23 5.06
N PRO A 34 6.26 -4.20 5.60
CA PRO A 34 5.96 -2.82 5.29
C PRO A 34 5.90 -2.57 3.79
N VAL A 35 5.02 -1.64 3.40
CA VAL A 35 4.74 -1.40 1.98
C VAL A 35 5.72 -0.38 1.43
N THR A 36 6.60 -0.82 0.53
CA THR A 36 7.43 0.10 -0.27
C THR A 36 6.60 0.79 -1.35
N LEU A 37 7.05 1.93 -1.86
CA LEU A 37 6.38 2.63 -2.97
C LEU A 37 6.20 1.75 -4.19
N GLY A 38 7.18 0.89 -4.49
CA GLY A 38 7.10 -0.07 -5.59
C GLY A 38 5.99 -1.10 -5.40
N LYS A 39 5.86 -1.67 -4.20
CA LYS A 39 4.75 -2.58 -3.87
C LYS A 39 3.40 -1.87 -3.96
N THR A 40 3.27 -0.66 -3.40
CA THR A 40 2.04 0.12 -3.47
C THR A 40 1.61 0.34 -4.92
N TYR A 41 2.55 0.64 -5.82
CA TYR A 41 2.26 0.80 -7.24
C TYR A 41 1.79 -0.52 -7.89
N LEU A 42 2.45 -1.65 -7.59
CA LEU A 42 2.07 -2.96 -8.12
C LEU A 42 0.66 -3.38 -7.68
N ILE A 43 0.31 -3.16 -6.42
CA ILE A 43 -0.99 -3.59 -5.87
C ILE A 43 -2.12 -2.58 -6.10
N SER A 44 -1.82 -1.31 -6.44
CA SER A 44 -2.83 -0.24 -6.59
C SER A 44 -3.96 -0.64 -7.53
N ARG A 45 -3.64 -1.25 -8.68
CA ARG A 45 -4.65 -1.73 -9.63
C ARG A 45 -5.51 -2.87 -9.07
N LEU A 46 -4.92 -3.75 -8.27
CA LEU A 46 -5.67 -4.83 -7.62
C LEU A 46 -6.61 -4.27 -6.57
N VAL A 47 -6.16 -3.26 -5.80
CA VAL A 47 -6.98 -2.57 -4.82
C VAL A 47 -8.14 -1.83 -5.49
N GLU A 48 -7.91 -1.13 -6.61
CA GLU A 48 -8.97 -0.50 -7.40
C GLU A 48 -10.02 -1.52 -7.88
N CYS A 49 -9.59 -2.71 -8.30
CA CYS A 49 -10.47 -3.78 -8.72
C CYS A 49 -11.31 -4.39 -7.59
N LEU A 50 -10.95 -4.17 -6.32
CA LEU A 50 -11.74 -4.65 -5.19
C LEU A 50 -13.13 -4.01 -5.11
N GLY A 51 -13.30 -2.79 -5.63
CA GLY A 51 -14.57 -2.07 -5.59
C GLY A 51 -14.98 -1.75 -4.16
N ILE A 52 -14.06 -1.19 -3.39
CA ILE A 52 -14.25 -0.84 -1.98
C ILE A 52 -15.39 0.18 -1.84
N ASN A 53 -16.35 -0.13 -0.99
CA ASN A 53 -17.40 0.81 -0.64
C ASN A 53 -16.93 1.72 0.51
N LEU A 54 -16.70 3.01 0.19
CA LEU A 54 -16.18 3.99 1.13
C LEU A 54 -17.12 4.30 2.29
N GLU A 55 -18.41 4.11 2.14
CA GLU A 55 -19.38 4.32 3.22
C GLU A 55 -19.34 3.15 4.21
N ILE A 56 -19.30 1.92 3.70
CA ILE A 56 -19.23 0.74 4.54
C ILE A 56 -17.89 0.68 5.28
N ILE A 57 -16.76 0.96 4.59
CA ILE A 57 -15.44 0.89 5.23
C ILE A 57 -15.27 1.92 6.35
N LYS A 58 -15.88 3.10 6.22
CA LYS A 58 -15.89 4.11 7.29
C LYS A 58 -16.71 3.68 8.50
N ALA A 59 -17.82 2.98 8.27
CA ALA A 59 -18.70 2.51 9.35
C ALA A 59 -18.14 1.25 10.03
N ASN A 60 -17.69 0.29 9.23
CA ASN A 60 -17.11 -0.97 9.71
C ASN A 60 -16.16 -1.57 8.66
N PRO A 61 -14.83 -1.31 8.78
CA PRO A 61 -13.83 -1.82 7.84
C PRO A 61 -13.83 -3.34 7.69
N TYR A 62 -14.08 -4.05 8.78
CA TYR A 62 -14.09 -5.51 8.79
C TYR A 62 -15.25 -6.09 7.96
N MET A 63 -16.45 -5.53 8.07
CA MET A 63 -17.60 -5.99 7.29
C MET A 63 -17.39 -5.79 5.79
N GLU A 64 -16.78 -4.68 5.40
CA GLU A 64 -16.43 -4.44 3.99
C GLU A 64 -15.34 -5.40 3.52
N ALA A 65 -14.31 -5.64 4.33
CA ALA A 65 -13.28 -6.62 4.02
C ALA A 65 -13.85 -8.03 3.86
N LEU A 66 -14.77 -8.43 4.74
CA LEU A 66 -15.43 -9.74 4.65
C LEU A 66 -16.25 -9.89 3.36
N ARG A 67 -17.02 -8.85 2.98
CA ARG A 67 -17.73 -8.82 1.69
C ARG A 67 -16.78 -9.00 0.51
N ILE A 68 -15.67 -8.24 0.51
CA ILE A 68 -14.65 -8.31 -0.54
C ILE A 68 -14.03 -9.71 -0.60
N CYS A 69 -13.71 -10.32 0.54
CA CYS A 69 -13.16 -11.68 0.58
C CYS A 69 -14.14 -12.73 0.04
N GLN A 70 -15.45 -12.54 0.22
CA GLN A 70 -16.45 -13.43 -0.34
C GLN A 70 -16.61 -13.27 -1.85
N GLU A 71 -16.60 -12.03 -2.35
CA GLU A 71 -16.85 -11.74 -3.76
C GLU A 71 -15.59 -11.84 -4.64
N LYS A 72 -14.40 -11.53 -4.09
CA LYS A 72 -13.13 -11.34 -4.83
C LYS A 72 -11.94 -12.01 -4.17
N LYS A 73 -12.15 -13.21 -3.63
CA LYS A 73 -11.14 -13.96 -2.86
C LYS A 73 -9.79 -14.05 -3.56
N GLU A 74 -9.75 -14.31 -4.86
CA GLU A 74 -8.49 -14.43 -5.61
C GLU A 74 -7.69 -13.11 -5.62
N SER A 75 -8.37 -11.98 -5.84
CA SER A 75 -7.70 -10.66 -5.83
C SER A 75 -7.13 -10.33 -4.46
N VAL A 76 -7.86 -10.67 -3.39
CA VAL A 76 -7.39 -10.50 -2.01
C VAL A 76 -6.16 -11.38 -1.75
N CYS A 77 -6.20 -12.66 -2.14
CA CYS A 77 -5.06 -13.58 -2.00
C CYS A 77 -3.82 -13.06 -2.72
N ARG A 78 -3.99 -12.46 -3.90
CA ARG A 78 -2.91 -11.88 -4.67
C ARG A 78 -2.31 -10.65 -3.97
N ILE A 79 -3.14 -9.77 -3.42
CA ILE A 79 -2.70 -8.62 -2.62
C ILE A 79 -1.91 -9.10 -1.40
N LEU A 80 -2.44 -10.06 -0.64
CA LEU A 80 -1.76 -10.63 0.52
C LEU A 80 -0.43 -11.30 0.13
N SER A 81 -0.38 -11.97 -1.03
CA SER A 81 0.86 -12.57 -1.53
C SER A 81 1.95 -11.52 -1.72
N TYR A 82 1.64 -10.40 -2.37
CA TYR A 82 2.60 -9.29 -2.53
C TYR A 82 3.05 -8.71 -1.19
N HIS A 83 2.17 -8.60 -0.21
CA HIS A 83 2.53 -8.10 1.13
C HIS A 83 3.43 -9.06 1.91
N THR A 84 3.35 -10.36 1.63
CA THR A 84 4.18 -11.38 2.30
C THR A 84 5.51 -11.65 1.59
N ILE A 85 5.81 -10.94 0.52
CA ILE A 85 7.07 -11.06 -0.22
C ILE A 85 7.91 -9.82 0.07
N ASN A 86 9.16 -10.02 0.54
CA ASN A 86 10.06 -8.91 0.85
C ASN A 86 11.09 -8.63 -0.25
N LYS A 87 11.49 -9.66 -1.00
CA LYS A 87 12.53 -9.51 -2.01
C LYS A 87 11.93 -9.04 -3.34
N LYS A 88 12.57 -8.03 -3.94
CA LYS A 88 12.17 -7.46 -5.23
C LYS A 88 12.10 -8.52 -6.33
N GLU A 89 13.09 -9.39 -6.42
CA GLU A 89 13.16 -10.44 -7.44
C GLU A 89 11.97 -11.40 -7.35
N GLU A 90 11.56 -11.77 -6.13
CA GLU A 90 10.42 -12.65 -5.88
C GLU A 90 9.08 -11.97 -6.22
N LEU A 91 8.99 -10.62 -6.11
CA LEU A 91 7.79 -9.87 -6.48
C LEU A 91 7.49 -9.92 -7.99
N PHE A 92 8.52 -10.05 -8.81
CA PHE A 92 8.39 -10.16 -10.27
C PHE A 92 8.42 -11.60 -10.78
N ASP A 93 8.60 -12.58 -9.90
CA ASP A 93 8.46 -13.99 -10.23
C ASP A 93 6.98 -14.38 -10.18
N TYR A 94 6.38 -14.47 -11.39
CA TYR A 94 4.95 -14.76 -11.53
C TYR A 94 4.57 -16.10 -10.91
N ASP A 95 5.38 -17.13 -11.11
CA ASP A 95 5.07 -18.49 -10.64
C ASP A 95 5.14 -18.54 -9.12
N PHE A 96 6.12 -17.89 -8.52
CA PHE A 96 6.26 -17.79 -7.07
C PHE A 96 5.08 -17.05 -6.41
N VAL A 97 4.67 -15.93 -7.00
CA VAL A 97 3.50 -15.16 -6.51
C VAL A 97 2.22 -15.97 -6.68
N GLN A 98 2.06 -16.67 -7.81
CA GLN A 98 0.87 -17.48 -8.09
C GLN A 98 0.78 -18.70 -7.17
N GLU A 99 1.89 -19.38 -6.89
CA GLU A 99 1.93 -20.50 -5.92
C GLU A 99 1.48 -20.03 -4.53
N ARG A 100 1.99 -18.88 -4.07
CA ARG A 100 1.60 -18.31 -2.78
C ARG A 100 0.13 -17.89 -2.76
N CYS A 101 -0.36 -17.29 -3.82
CA CYS A 101 -1.76 -16.93 -3.98
C CYS A 101 -2.67 -18.16 -3.90
N ASN A 102 -2.34 -19.23 -4.61
CA ASN A 102 -3.08 -20.50 -4.58
C ASN A 102 -3.07 -21.14 -3.19
N PHE A 103 -1.93 -21.07 -2.49
CA PHE A 103 -1.83 -21.54 -1.10
C PHE A 103 -2.77 -20.75 -0.18
N PHE A 104 -2.75 -19.41 -0.22
CA PHE A 104 -3.65 -18.61 0.60
C PHE A 104 -5.11 -18.82 0.25
N TYR A 105 -5.45 -18.93 -1.03
CA TYR A 105 -6.81 -19.20 -1.48
C TYR A 105 -7.38 -20.48 -0.88
N LYS A 106 -6.55 -21.53 -0.78
CA LYS A 106 -6.94 -22.84 -0.28
C LYS A 106 -6.98 -22.92 1.24
N GLU A 107 -5.99 -22.32 1.91
CA GLU A 107 -5.73 -22.58 3.32
C GLU A 107 -6.25 -21.50 4.27
N ILE A 108 -6.57 -20.28 3.77
CA ILE A 108 -7.11 -19.19 4.61
C ILE A 108 -8.62 -19.11 4.45
N ASP A 109 -9.34 -19.13 5.55
CA ASP A 109 -10.77 -18.86 5.61
C ASP A 109 -11.06 -17.35 5.37
N ASN A 110 -12.31 -17.03 5.01
CA ASN A 110 -12.68 -15.66 4.68
C ASN A 110 -12.60 -14.69 5.87
N ASP A 111 -12.79 -15.18 7.07
CA ASP A 111 -12.75 -14.38 8.30
C ASP A 111 -11.32 -13.93 8.61
N SER A 112 -10.40 -14.88 8.68
CA SER A 112 -8.96 -14.62 8.83
C SER A 112 -8.42 -13.74 7.70
N MET A 113 -8.86 -13.98 6.46
CA MET A 113 -8.47 -13.20 5.29
C MET A 113 -8.96 -11.75 5.39
N ALA A 114 -10.19 -11.52 5.87
CA ALA A 114 -10.74 -10.19 6.07
C ALA A 114 -9.94 -9.40 7.13
N GLN A 115 -9.52 -10.05 8.22
CA GLN A 115 -8.66 -9.40 9.22
C GLN A 115 -7.33 -8.96 8.62
N LEU A 116 -6.66 -9.83 7.85
CA LEU A 116 -5.42 -9.51 7.16
C LEU A 116 -5.62 -8.39 6.13
N LEU A 117 -6.73 -8.39 5.40
CA LEU A 117 -7.04 -7.34 4.43
C LEU A 117 -7.23 -5.98 5.09
N VAL A 118 -7.91 -5.91 6.24
CA VAL A 118 -8.04 -4.67 7.03
C VAL A 118 -6.67 -4.13 7.42
N MET A 119 -5.75 -4.98 7.91
CA MET A 119 -4.40 -4.57 8.26
C MET A 119 -3.67 -3.97 7.04
N VAL A 120 -3.67 -4.70 5.93
CA VAL A 120 -3.01 -4.28 4.67
C VAL A 120 -3.56 -2.95 4.13
N LEU A 121 -4.88 -2.75 4.16
CA LEU A 121 -5.49 -1.50 3.69
C LEU A 121 -5.21 -0.32 4.63
N SER A 122 -4.99 -0.57 5.91
CA SER A 122 -4.63 0.47 6.88
C SER A 122 -3.19 0.96 6.72
N GLU A 123 -2.27 0.10 6.29
CA GLU A 123 -0.85 0.43 6.11
C GLU A 123 -0.55 1.21 4.82
N GLY A 124 -1.45 1.13 3.83
CA GLY A 124 -1.23 1.71 2.49
C GLY A 124 -1.44 3.23 2.37
N ASP A 125 -1.58 3.98 3.46
CA ASP A 125 -1.85 5.41 3.41
C ASP A 125 -0.59 6.25 3.13
N ILE A 126 -0.43 6.67 1.86
CA ILE A 126 0.64 7.57 1.43
C ILE A 126 0.33 9.05 1.65
N SER A 127 -0.82 9.39 2.21
CA SER A 127 -1.28 10.79 2.38
C SER A 127 -0.32 11.60 3.25
N ALA A 128 0.25 10.98 4.27
CA ALA A 128 1.23 11.61 5.14
C ALA A 128 2.50 12.02 4.38
N TYR A 129 3.00 11.17 3.48
CA TYR A 129 4.16 11.47 2.63
C TYR A 129 3.87 12.58 1.63
N ILE A 130 2.71 12.56 0.98
CA ILE A 130 2.26 13.60 0.04
C ILE A 130 2.22 14.96 0.75
N LYS A 131 1.65 15.01 1.94
CA LYS A 131 1.58 16.22 2.76
C LYS A 131 2.95 16.70 3.24
N HIS A 132 3.80 15.79 3.73
CA HIS A 132 5.15 16.10 4.20
C HIS A 132 6.03 16.68 3.08
N LEU A 133 5.93 16.11 1.88
CA LEU A 133 6.68 16.57 0.71
C LEU A 133 6.07 17.81 0.04
N GLY A 134 4.86 18.22 0.42
CA GLY A 134 4.16 19.38 -0.12
C GLY A 134 3.66 19.20 -1.56
N ILE A 135 3.49 17.96 -2.00
CA ILE A 135 3.08 17.62 -3.37
C ILE A 135 1.64 18.10 -3.65
N ASP A 136 0.78 18.12 -2.64
CA ASP A 136 -0.57 18.68 -2.70
C ASP A 136 -0.56 20.14 -3.08
N LYS A 137 0.30 20.96 -2.43
CA LYS A 137 0.44 22.40 -2.72
C LYS A 137 1.00 22.65 -4.12
N GLU A 138 1.98 21.85 -4.54
CA GLU A 138 2.55 21.95 -5.87
C GLU A 138 1.51 21.64 -6.96
N LYS A 139 0.68 20.63 -6.77
CA LYS A 139 -0.43 20.29 -7.67
C LYS A 139 -1.48 21.41 -7.75
N GLU A 140 -1.84 22.01 -6.61
CA GLU A 140 -2.74 23.15 -6.60
C GLU A 140 -2.15 24.35 -7.37
N TRP A 141 -0.86 24.62 -7.17
CA TRP A 141 -0.17 25.69 -7.89
C TRP A 141 -0.10 25.43 -9.40
N GLN A 142 0.24 24.20 -9.81
CA GLN A 142 0.25 23.77 -11.20
C GLN A 142 -1.17 23.88 -11.82
N ALA A 143 -2.20 23.45 -11.11
CA ALA A 143 -3.58 23.57 -11.57
C ALA A 143 -4.03 25.05 -11.75
N LYS A 144 -3.61 25.94 -10.85
CA LYS A 144 -3.84 27.38 -10.97
C LYS A 144 -3.08 27.97 -12.15
N ALA A 145 -1.82 27.59 -12.35
CA ALA A 145 -0.99 28.02 -13.47
C ALA A 145 -1.56 27.54 -14.84
N MET A 146 -2.07 26.30 -14.91
CA MET A 146 -2.74 25.78 -16.11
C MET A 146 -4.04 26.50 -16.41
N ARG A 147 -4.83 26.86 -15.39
CA ARG A 147 -6.07 27.64 -15.56
C ARG A 147 -5.76 29.06 -16.04
N ALA A 148 -4.65 29.64 -15.61
CA ALA A 148 -4.22 30.98 -16.05
C ALA A 148 -3.66 31.00 -17.48
N LYS A 149 -3.19 29.84 -17.99
CA LYS A 149 -2.66 29.67 -19.37
C LYS A 149 -3.73 29.27 -20.41
N LYS A 150 -4.98 29.59 -20.21
CA LYS A 150 -6.11 29.12 -21.02
C LYS A 150 -6.15 29.63 -22.47
N ASP A 151 -5.08 30.24 -22.98
CA ASP A 151 -4.93 30.63 -24.38
C ASP A 151 -3.59 30.13 -24.92
N ASN A 152 -3.53 28.88 -25.39
CA ASN A 152 -2.75 28.49 -26.54
C ASN A 152 -2.74 26.93 -26.67
N ASN A 153 -2.98 26.45 -27.86
CA ASN A 153 -2.94 25.09 -28.38
C ASN A 153 -1.62 24.37 -28.07
N SER A 154 -1.27 24.16 -26.79
CA SER A 154 -0.13 23.35 -26.40
C SER A 154 -0.59 21.96 -26.04
N LEU A 155 -0.01 20.96 -26.73
CA LEU A 155 -0.13 19.55 -26.37
C LEU A 155 0.11 19.39 -24.87
N THR A 156 -0.93 19.07 -24.13
CA THR A 156 -0.83 18.69 -22.73
C THR A 156 -0.23 17.30 -22.67
N PHE A 157 1.07 17.21 -22.43
CA PHE A 157 1.66 15.96 -21.97
C PHE A 157 0.98 15.60 -20.67
N GLY A 158 0.38 14.39 -20.62
CA GLY A 158 -0.31 13.87 -19.44
C GLY A 158 0.58 14.06 -18.21
N GLY A 159 -0.01 14.65 -17.16
CA GLY A 159 0.72 14.93 -15.91
C GLY A 159 1.36 13.67 -15.36
N LYS A 160 2.54 13.80 -14.74
CA LYS A 160 3.21 12.70 -14.04
C LYS A 160 2.23 12.08 -13.03
N SER A 161 2.25 10.76 -12.90
CA SER A 161 1.46 10.08 -11.86
C SER A 161 1.86 10.61 -10.49
N ILE A 162 0.96 10.51 -9.50
CA ILE A 162 1.28 10.94 -8.13
C ILE A 162 2.51 10.23 -7.58
N TYR A 163 2.69 8.96 -7.90
CA TYR A 163 3.85 8.18 -7.54
C TYR A 163 5.13 8.68 -8.22
N GLY A 164 5.07 8.99 -9.52
CA GLY A 164 6.22 9.56 -10.23
C GLY A 164 6.65 10.90 -9.64
N THR A 165 5.70 11.78 -9.29
CA THR A 165 6.00 13.05 -8.63
C THR A 165 6.59 12.84 -7.23
N LEU A 166 6.05 11.90 -6.45
CA LEU A 166 6.56 11.55 -5.12
C LEU A 166 8.02 11.07 -5.19
N ILE A 167 8.31 10.14 -6.11
CA ILE A 167 9.66 9.59 -6.31
C ILE A 167 10.63 10.70 -6.75
N ASP A 168 10.29 11.48 -7.77
CA ASP A 168 11.13 12.58 -8.26
C ASP A 168 11.44 13.59 -7.13
N THR A 169 10.42 13.97 -6.36
CA THR A 169 10.57 14.94 -5.26
C THR A 169 11.46 14.37 -4.16
N ALA A 170 11.30 13.09 -3.80
CA ALA A 170 12.14 12.44 -2.80
C ALA A 170 13.60 12.33 -3.27
N CYS A 171 13.83 11.92 -4.52
CA CYS A 171 15.18 11.86 -5.10
C CYS A 171 15.85 13.23 -5.11
N GLN A 172 15.14 14.28 -5.51
CA GLN A 172 15.68 15.64 -5.57
C GLN A 172 15.96 16.23 -4.18
N ARG A 173 15.03 16.03 -3.24
CA ARG A 173 15.12 16.65 -1.91
C ARG A 173 16.18 16.03 -1.02
N TYR A 174 16.33 14.70 -1.10
CA TYR A 174 17.20 13.94 -0.21
C TYR A 174 18.45 13.39 -0.89
N GLY A 175 18.57 13.54 -2.22
CA GLY A 175 19.70 12.99 -2.97
C GLY A 175 19.66 11.45 -3.05
N TRP A 176 18.52 10.83 -2.82
CA TRP A 176 18.38 9.38 -2.86
C TRP A 176 18.27 8.87 -4.30
N THR A 177 18.73 7.63 -4.51
CA THR A 177 18.56 6.98 -5.82
C THR A 177 17.11 6.55 -6.01
N PHE A 178 16.69 6.45 -7.27
CA PHE A 178 15.37 5.91 -7.63
C PHE A 178 15.13 4.53 -6.99
N GLU A 179 16.12 3.65 -7.07
CA GLU A 179 16.06 2.29 -6.53
C GLU A 179 15.78 2.30 -5.02
N TYR A 180 16.48 3.17 -4.28
CA TYR A 180 16.29 3.32 -2.84
C TYR A 180 14.90 3.86 -2.48
N VAL A 181 14.40 4.86 -3.21
CA VAL A 181 13.07 5.45 -2.95
C VAL A 181 11.94 4.45 -3.25
N VAL A 182 12.12 3.60 -4.26
CA VAL A 182 11.05 2.69 -4.71
C VAL A 182 11.05 1.39 -3.93
N TRP A 183 12.22 0.85 -3.64
CA TRP A 183 12.34 -0.51 -3.08
C TRP A 183 12.97 -0.55 -1.68
N GLY A 184 13.53 0.56 -1.21
CA GLY A 184 14.00 0.77 0.16
C GLY A 184 15.26 0.14 0.52
#